data_764afc7a357660b5ed500276b3b8a379
#
_entry.id   764afc7a357660b5ed500276b3b8a379
#
_cell.length_a   1.000
_cell.length_b   1.000
_cell.length_c   1.000
_cell.angle_alpha   90.00
_cell.angle_beta   90.00
_cell.angle_gamma   90.00
#
_symmetry.space_group_name_H-M   'P 1'
#
loop_
_entity.id
_entity.type
_entity.pdbx_description
1 polymer ?
#
loop_
_entity_poly.entity_id
_entity_poly.type
_entity_poly.pdbx_seq_one_letter_code
_entity_poly.pdbx_strand_id
1 'polypeptide(L)' 'MKYKCKKSFCVDRYDEDGFLIENSSIVIDEGKAYELDESGHMMIGGQDHVHIDAVDYGSWLEITKKHFEEYFELLKVA' A
#
# COMPACT_ATOMS: atom_id res chain seq x y z
N MET A 1 -9.82 0.82 -8.40
CA MET A 1 -9.78 -0.65 -8.53
C MET A 1 -9.20 -1.26 -7.26
N LYS A 2 -9.78 -2.35 -6.83
CA LYS A 2 -9.35 -3.01 -5.59
C LYS A 2 -8.37 -4.12 -5.87
N TYR A 3 -7.39 -4.25 -5.00
CA TYR A 3 -6.34 -5.25 -5.09
C TYR A 3 -6.21 -6.00 -3.78
N LYS A 4 -5.75 -7.24 -3.87
CA LYS A 4 -5.53 -8.09 -2.71
C LYS A 4 -4.05 -8.41 -2.58
N CYS A 5 -3.53 -8.37 -1.35
CA CYS A 5 -2.17 -8.77 -1.07
C CYS A 5 -2.00 -10.28 -1.26
N LYS A 6 -1.05 -10.68 -2.09
CA LYS A 6 -0.79 -12.10 -2.40
C LYS A 6 0.17 -12.76 -1.42
N LYS A 7 1.07 -11.97 -0.85
CA LYS A 7 2.11 -12.44 0.06
C LYS A 7 2.31 -11.43 1.16
N SER A 8 2.43 -11.89 2.40
CA SER A 8 2.70 -11.00 3.52
C SER A 8 4.08 -10.36 3.39
N PHE A 9 4.21 -9.12 3.81
CA PHE A 9 5.48 -8.41 3.83
C PHE A 9 5.43 -7.30 4.88
N CYS A 10 6.60 -6.75 5.21
CA CYS A 10 6.71 -5.67 6.18
C CYS A 10 7.15 -4.38 5.51
N VAL A 11 6.64 -3.26 6.01
CA VAL A 11 7.06 -1.93 5.56
C VAL A 11 7.31 -1.05 6.77
N ASP A 12 8.12 -0.01 6.59
CA ASP A 12 8.34 0.99 7.61
C ASP A 12 7.08 1.80 7.83
N ARG A 13 6.84 2.19 9.08
CA ARG A 13 5.71 3.06 9.39
C ARG A 13 6.04 4.52 9.16
N TYR A 14 5.04 5.26 8.69
CA TYR A 14 5.12 6.70 8.50
C TYR A 14 3.98 7.36 9.25
N ASP A 15 4.22 8.57 9.73
CA ASP A 15 3.18 9.34 10.42
C ASP A 15 2.26 10.03 9.41
N GLU A 16 1.28 10.79 9.94
CA GLU A 16 0.29 11.50 9.14
C GLU A 16 0.91 12.50 8.16
N ASP A 17 2.08 13.01 8.48
CA ASP A 17 2.78 14.01 7.67
C ASP A 17 3.75 13.36 6.66
N GLY A 18 3.84 12.04 6.65
CA GLY A 18 4.70 11.31 5.73
C GLY A 18 6.13 11.14 6.23
N PHE A 19 6.41 11.40 7.50
CA PHE A 19 7.73 11.21 8.07
C PHE A 19 7.90 9.80 8.62
N LEU A 20 9.09 9.24 8.40
CA LEU A 20 9.43 7.91 8.88
C LEU A 20 9.40 7.86 10.41
N ILE A 21 8.71 6.86 10.93
CA ILE A 21 8.72 6.57 12.37
C ILE A 21 9.81 5.53 12.61
N GLU A 22 10.87 5.92 13.29
CA GLU A 22 12.03 5.05 13.53
C GLU A 22 11.65 3.84 14.37
N ASN A 23 12.29 2.72 14.07
CA ASN A 23 12.11 1.45 14.81
C ASN A 23 10.68 0.95 14.83
N SER A 24 9.89 1.34 13.84
CA SER A 24 8.50 0.91 13.75
C SER A 24 8.21 0.36 12.35
N SER A 25 7.55 -0.77 12.28
CA SER A 25 7.13 -1.36 11.03
C SER A 25 5.75 -1.96 11.18
N ILE A 26 5.09 -2.16 10.03
CA ILE A 26 3.81 -2.85 10.01
C ILE A 26 3.89 -4.03 9.07
N VAL A 27 3.13 -5.06 9.39
CA VAL A 27 3.01 -6.24 8.55
C VAL A 27 1.78 -6.07 7.67
N ILE A 28 1.97 -6.26 6.37
CA ILE A 28 0.88 -6.27 5.42
C ILE A 28 0.52 -7.73 5.19
N ASP A 29 -0.66 -8.11 5.66
CA ASP A 29 -1.06 -9.52 5.64
C ASP A 29 -1.60 -9.96 4.28
N GLU A 30 -1.27 -11.21 3.93
CA GLU A 30 -1.85 -11.85 2.77
C GLU A 30 -3.38 -11.82 2.87
N GLY A 31 -4.04 -11.51 1.77
CA GLY A 31 -5.50 -11.45 1.71
C GLY A 31 -6.09 -10.10 2.01
N LYS A 32 -5.31 -9.16 2.51
CA LYS A 32 -5.79 -7.81 2.82
C LYS A 32 -6.08 -7.03 1.54
N ALA A 33 -7.22 -6.34 1.52
CA ALA A 33 -7.67 -5.61 0.33
C ALA A 33 -7.29 -4.14 0.41
N TYR A 34 -6.89 -3.58 -0.74
CA TYR A 34 -6.52 -2.18 -0.89
C TYR A 34 -7.14 -1.59 -2.14
N GLU A 35 -7.40 -0.28 -2.10
CA GLU A 35 -7.87 0.49 -3.26
C GLU A 35 -6.69 1.27 -3.82
N LEU A 36 -6.43 1.11 -5.11
CA LEU A 36 -5.40 1.89 -5.78
C LEU A 36 -5.89 3.31 -6.01
N ASP A 37 -5.13 4.29 -5.57
CA ASP A 37 -5.43 5.70 -5.82
C ASP A 37 -4.91 6.10 -7.19
N GLU A 38 -5.83 6.30 -8.10
CA GLU A 38 -5.52 6.65 -9.49
C GLU A 38 -5.46 8.16 -9.71
N SER A 39 -5.72 8.95 -8.66
CA SER A 39 -5.70 10.41 -8.78
C SER A 39 -4.29 11.00 -8.83
N GLY A 40 -3.29 10.20 -8.52
CA GLY A 40 -1.91 10.65 -8.46
C GLY A 40 -1.52 11.29 -7.14
N HIS A 41 -2.40 11.24 -6.14
CA HIS A 41 -2.12 11.76 -4.81
C HIS A 41 -1.07 10.90 -4.11
N MET A 42 -0.05 11.57 -3.58
CA MET A 42 1.04 10.89 -2.84
C MET A 42 1.32 11.65 -1.55
N MET A 43 1.49 10.92 -0.47
CA MET A 43 1.87 11.51 0.82
C MET A 43 3.38 11.68 0.94
N ILE A 44 4.12 10.66 0.56
CA ILE A 44 5.59 10.69 0.58
C ILE A 44 6.10 11.08 -0.80
N GLY A 45 5.49 10.52 -1.83
CA GLY A 45 5.89 10.73 -3.20
C GLY A 45 7.03 9.82 -3.63
N GLY A 46 7.46 10.00 -4.85
CA GLY A 46 8.55 9.23 -5.45
C GLY A 46 8.19 8.76 -6.84
N GLN A 47 9.22 8.67 -7.70
CA GLN A 47 9.03 8.12 -9.03
C GLN A 47 8.75 6.63 -8.91
N ASP A 48 7.90 6.12 -9.77
CA ASP A 48 7.57 4.70 -9.83
C ASP A 48 6.95 4.14 -8.55
N HIS A 49 6.29 5.01 -7.78
CA HIS A 49 5.54 4.59 -6.59
C HIS A 49 4.04 4.70 -6.84
N VAL A 50 3.28 3.91 -6.11
CA VAL A 50 1.83 3.95 -6.10
C VAL A 50 1.34 4.17 -4.68
N HIS A 51 0.19 4.84 -4.56
CA HIS A 51 -0.49 5.05 -3.29
C HIS A 51 -1.72 4.14 -3.24
N ILE A 52 -1.81 3.33 -2.22
CA ILE A 52 -2.95 2.44 -2.03
C ILE A 52 -3.52 2.63 -0.64
N ASP A 53 -4.84 2.58 -0.53
CA ASP A 53 -5.56 2.78 0.71
C ASP A 53 -6.23 1.48 1.13
N ALA A 54 -6.05 1.12 2.41
CA ALA A 54 -6.68 -0.08 2.96
C ALA A 54 -8.19 0.09 2.94
N VAL A 55 -8.90 -0.92 2.47
CA VAL A 55 -10.35 -0.90 2.40
C VAL A 55 -10.97 -0.87 3.80
N ASP A 56 -10.34 -1.55 4.75
CA ASP A 56 -10.94 -1.79 6.08
C ASP A 56 -10.58 -0.77 7.15
N TYR A 57 -9.40 -0.16 7.09
CA TYR A 57 -8.87 0.57 8.25
C TYR A 57 -8.51 2.03 8.02
N GLY A 58 -8.68 2.55 6.84
CA GLY A 58 -8.28 3.93 6.56
C GLY A 58 -6.78 4.17 6.62
N SER A 59 -5.97 3.15 6.65
CA SER A 59 -4.53 3.26 6.53
C SER A 59 -4.13 3.30 5.05
N TRP A 60 -2.92 3.76 4.80
CA TRP A 60 -2.43 3.88 3.43
C TRP A 60 -1.03 3.31 3.31
N LEU A 61 -0.61 3.08 2.07
CA LEU A 61 0.69 2.49 1.79
C LEU A 61 1.20 3.05 0.47
N GLU A 62 2.49 3.42 0.43
CA GLU A 62 3.14 3.84 -0.81
C GLU A 62 4.33 2.93 -1.06
N ILE A 63 4.29 2.22 -2.17
CA ILE A 63 5.31 1.25 -2.55
C ILE A 63 5.63 1.43 -4.03
N THR A 64 6.75 0.86 -4.46
CA THR A 64 7.12 0.92 -5.87
C THR A 64 6.11 0.15 -6.71
N LYS A 65 5.97 0.53 -7.97
CA LYS A 65 5.10 -0.21 -8.91
C LYS A 65 5.52 -1.66 -9.02
N LYS A 66 6.82 -1.91 -9.05
CA LYS A 66 7.36 -3.27 -9.13
C LYS A 66 6.94 -4.10 -7.92
N HIS A 67 7.07 -3.55 -6.72
CA HIS A 67 6.65 -4.20 -5.48
C HIS A 67 5.15 -4.47 -5.51
N PHE A 68 4.38 -3.47 -5.94
CA PHE A 68 2.93 -3.58 -6.04
C PHE A 68 2.52 -4.71 -6.99
N GLU A 69 3.14 -4.77 -8.17
CA GLU A 69 2.83 -5.82 -9.15
C GLU A 69 3.20 -7.21 -8.65
N GLU A 70 4.27 -7.31 -7.87
CA GLU A 70 4.77 -8.57 -7.35
C GLU A 70 3.95 -9.11 -6.18
N TYR A 71 3.44 -8.21 -5.32
CA TYR A 71 2.79 -8.59 -4.07
C TYR A 71 1.27 -8.45 -4.07
N PHE A 72 0.70 -7.83 -5.09
CA PHE A 72 -0.75 -7.59 -5.15
C PHE A 72 -1.34 -8.13 -6.43
N GLU A 73 -2.60 -8.51 -6.37
CA GLU A 73 -3.35 -8.93 -7.56
C GLU A 73 -4.70 -8.22 -7.59
N LEU A 74 -5.20 -8.00 -8.80
CA LEU A 74 -6.49 -7.36 -8.99
C LEU A 74 -7.60 -8.25 -8.44
N LEU A 75 -8.44 -7.68 -7.58
CA LEU A 75 -9.63 -8.37 -7.11
C LEU A 75 -10.68 -8.35 -8.22
N LYS A 76 -11.03 -9.52 -8.68
CA LYS A 76 -12.11 -9.66 -9.64
C LYS A 76 -13.40 -9.86 -8.88
N VAL A 77 -14.34 -8.95 -9.12
CA VAL A 77 -15.67 -9.10 -8.57
C VAL A 77 -16.48 -9.92 -9.59
N ALA A 78 -16.95 -11.03 -9.14
CA ALA A 78 -17.77 -11.90 -9.98
C ALA A 78 -19.16 -11.28 -10.18
#